data_4ed38dd9679be3bc25b69541963cafa1
#
_entry.id   4ed38dd9679be3bc25b69541963cafa1
#
_cell.length_a   1.000
_cell.length_b   1.000
_cell.length_c   1.000
_cell.angle_alpha   90.00
_cell.angle_beta   90.00
_cell.angle_gamma   90.00
#
_symmetry.space_group_name_H-M   'P 1'
#
loop_
_entity.id
_entity.type
_entity.pdbx_description
1 polymer ?
#
loop_
_entity_poly.entity_id
_entity_poly.type
_entity_poly.pdbx_seq_one_letter_code
_entity_poly.pdbx_strand_id
1 'polypeptide(L)'
;MGISPEMAQEKIASVMDRFAGAMNRVAEAYARNRNSERDIYWLALQMTKEYGAMVGYSKKIVSRARNREPIESVRKASQDCYEEAEHYVGYRAVLDWCLNGKPCEVPEMWGYGDFAEVGGPGPDMKRSLWPEHHDYVAMAKRLADQTKSEWVRQVILANREGAAVAFHHAMSNLPATDEFMKRVVALEKEVARDELYHGPELIRELAKTVPSEADLDEAVAKITDLRVQELKQRNEQFQHPLDKTALEQLERDFRANRTEAVPLFSAMEAA
;
A
#
# COMPACT_ATOMS: atom_id res chain seq x y z
N MET A 1 20.55 25.16 -13.42
CA MET A 1 20.52 25.07 -11.93
C MET A 1 20.05 23.67 -11.59
N GLY A 2 20.76 22.97 -10.69
CA GLY A 2 20.32 21.64 -10.24
C GLY A 2 19.07 21.75 -9.35
N ILE A 3 18.24 20.72 -9.31
CA ILE A 3 17.10 20.64 -8.38
C ILE A 3 17.65 20.44 -6.99
N SER A 4 17.08 21.16 -6.00
CA SER A 4 17.42 20.86 -4.60
C SER A 4 16.70 19.59 -4.11
N PRO A 5 17.29 18.83 -3.20
CA PRO A 5 16.63 17.68 -2.57
C PRO A 5 15.29 18.04 -1.94
N GLU A 6 15.18 19.23 -1.34
CA GLU A 6 13.96 19.71 -0.70
C GLU A 6 12.83 19.90 -1.73
N MET A 7 13.13 20.50 -2.89
CA MET A 7 12.17 20.67 -3.97
C MET A 7 11.70 19.30 -4.53
N ALA A 8 12.62 18.35 -4.67
CA ALA A 8 12.29 17.01 -5.13
C ALA A 8 11.38 16.28 -4.12
N GLN A 9 11.74 16.34 -2.83
CA GLN A 9 10.94 15.80 -1.74
C GLN A 9 9.54 16.43 -1.72
N GLU A 10 9.44 17.75 -1.78
CA GLU A 10 8.17 18.48 -1.76
C GLU A 10 7.26 18.07 -2.93
N LYS A 11 7.79 17.99 -4.15
CA LYS A 11 7.00 17.58 -5.34
C LYS A 11 6.46 16.16 -5.19
N ILE A 12 7.27 15.20 -4.72
CA ILE A 12 6.83 13.81 -4.52
C ILE A 12 5.84 13.72 -3.35
N ALA A 13 6.18 14.33 -2.21
CA ALA A 13 5.31 14.36 -1.02
C ALA A 13 3.94 14.97 -1.33
N SER A 14 3.90 16.04 -2.12
CA SER A 14 2.65 16.68 -2.53
C SER A 14 1.69 15.74 -3.28
N VAL A 15 2.20 14.83 -4.13
CA VAL A 15 1.36 13.81 -4.76
C VAL A 15 0.83 12.82 -3.73
N MET A 16 1.69 12.37 -2.83
CA MET A 16 1.36 11.36 -1.83
C MET A 16 0.40 11.90 -0.76
N ASP A 17 0.55 13.15 -0.34
CA ASP A 17 -0.37 13.79 0.61
C ASP A 17 -1.77 13.97 0.01
N ARG A 18 -1.87 14.33 -1.28
CA ARG A 18 -3.17 14.36 -1.98
C ARG A 18 -3.75 12.96 -2.17
N PHE A 19 -2.92 11.96 -2.39
CA PHE A 19 -3.37 10.57 -2.43
C PHE A 19 -3.93 10.12 -1.08
N ALA A 20 -3.30 10.51 0.03
CA ALA A 20 -3.83 10.23 1.37
C ALA A 20 -5.23 10.84 1.58
N GLY A 21 -5.45 12.07 1.12
CA GLY A 21 -6.79 12.68 1.15
C GLY A 21 -7.80 11.96 0.25
N ALA A 22 -7.39 11.48 -0.92
CA ALA A 22 -8.25 10.65 -1.76
C ALA A 22 -8.57 9.31 -1.11
N MET A 23 -7.61 8.70 -0.42
CA MET A 23 -7.80 7.46 0.35
C MET A 23 -8.80 7.64 1.50
N ASN A 24 -8.76 8.77 2.21
CA ASN A 24 -9.76 9.07 3.24
C ASN A 24 -11.18 9.00 2.66
N ARG A 25 -11.42 9.53 1.45
CA ARG A 25 -12.74 9.48 0.80
C ARG A 25 -13.19 8.05 0.49
N VAL A 26 -12.26 7.17 0.06
CA VAL A 26 -12.56 5.74 -0.18
C VAL A 26 -12.89 5.04 1.15
N ALA A 27 -12.06 5.24 2.18
CA ALA A 27 -12.25 4.64 3.51
C ALA A 27 -13.55 5.11 4.18
N GLU A 28 -13.88 6.40 4.10
CA GLU A 28 -15.14 6.95 4.60
C GLU A 28 -16.35 6.39 3.85
N ALA A 29 -16.25 6.22 2.52
CA ALA A 29 -17.32 5.60 1.74
C ALA A 29 -17.54 4.15 2.15
N TYR A 30 -16.47 3.40 2.42
CA TYR A 30 -16.55 2.07 3.02
C TYR A 30 -17.25 2.13 4.38
N ALA A 31 -16.81 2.97 5.30
CA ALA A 31 -17.36 3.06 6.65
C ALA A 31 -18.87 3.38 6.65
N ARG A 32 -19.34 4.21 5.70
CA ARG A 32 -20.79 4.52 5.55
C ARG A 32 -21.61 3.37 4.96
N ASN A 33 -20.99 2.52 4.15
CA ASN A 33 -21.67 1.47 3.38
C ASN A 33 -21.28 0.05 3.81
N ARG A 34 -20.60 -0.09 4.95
CA ARG A 34 -20.11 -1.38 5.42
C ARG A 34 -21.23 -2.33 5.85
N ASN A 35 -20.96 -3.59 5.74
CA ASN A 35 -21.72 -4.72 6.29
C ASN A 35 -20.76 -5.87 6.57
N SER A 36 -21.21 -6.93 7.22
CA SER A 36 -20.36 -8.06 7.63
C SER A 36 -19.69 -8.77 6.45
N GLU A 37 -20.32 -8.83 5.29
CA GLU A 37 -19.73 -9.44 4.09
C GLU A 37 -18.55 -8.60 3.58
N ARG A 38 -18.73 -7.29 3.44
CA ARG A 38 -17.64 -6.37 3.06
C ARG A 38 -16.51 -6.36 4.07
N ASP A 39 -16.85 -6.42 5.36
CA ASP A 39 -15.88 -6.43 6.45
C ASP A 39 -14.97 -7.67 6.34
N ILE A 40 -15.55 -8.85 6.16
CA ILE A 40 -14.81 -10.10 5.97
C ILE A 40 -13.98 -10.06 4.68
N TYR A 41 -14.58 -9.55 3.60
CA TYR A 41 -13.97 -9.56 2.28
C TYR A 41 -12.67 -8.75 2.23
N TRP A 42 -12.68 -7.49 2.68
CA TRP A 42 -11.48 -6.68 2.66
C TRP A 42 -10.41 -7.14 3.65
N LEU A 43 -10.82 -7.62 4.85
CA LEU A 43 -9.90 -8.20 5.84
C LEU A 43 -9.14 -9.39 5.26
N ALA A 44 -9.85 -10.32 4.63
CA ALA A 44 -9.24 -11.48 4.01
C ALA A 44 -8.25 -11.09 2.91
N LEU A 45 -8.59 -10.07 2.09
CA LEU A 45 -7.67 -9.57 1.08
C LEU A 45 -6.44 -8.91 1.71
N GLN A 46 -6.63 -8.04 2.71
CA GLN A 46 -5.50 -7.37 3.36
C GLN A 46 -4.57 -8.38 4.02
N MET A 47 -5.12 -9.33 4.78
CA MET A 47 -4.35 -10.44 5.34
C MET A 47 -3.55 -11.19 4.28
N THR A 48 -4.12 -11.42 3.09
CA THR A 48 -3.43 -12.06 1.97
C THR A 48 -2.27 -11.21 1.44
N LYS A 49 -2.42 -9.88 1.42
CA LYS A 49 -1.35 -8.96 1.02
C LYS A 49 -0.18 -8.99 2.01
N GLU A 50 -0.45 -8.92 3.30
CA GLU A 50 0.57 -8.99 4.35
C GLU A 50 1.33 -10.32 4.28
N TYR A 51 0.62 -11.44 4.08
CA TYR A 51 1.28 -12.72 3.83
C TYR A 51 2.19 -12.66 2.61
N GLY A 52 1.72 -12.09 1.51
CA GLY A 52 2.51 -11.91 0.29
C GLY A 52 3.78 -11.07 0.52
N ALA A 53 3.68 -10.01 1.31
CA ALA A 53 4.79 -9.15 1.71
C ALA A 53 5.80 -9.93 2.58
N MET A 54 5.33 -10.64 3.60
CA MET A 54 6.15 -11.52 4.45
C MET A 54 6.94 -12.54 3.62
N VAL A 55 6.29 -13.23 2.66
CA VAL A 55 6.96 -14.16 1.73
C VAL A 55 7.98 -13.41 0.86
N GLY A 56 7.66 -12.22 0.39
CA GLY A 56 8.57 -11.37 -0.38
C GLY A 56 9.84 -11.03 0.39
N TYR A 57 9.71 -10.58 1.63
CA TYR A 57 10.85 -10.24 2.49
C TYR A 57 11.66 -11.47 2.89
N SER A 58 11.04 -12.62 3.16
CA SER A 58 11.79 -13.86 3.42
C SER A 58 12.70 -14.26 2.24
N LYS A 59 12.23 -14.07 0.99
CA LYS A 59 13.04 -14.26 -0.21
C LYS A 59 14.18 -13.24 -0.31
N LYS A 60 13.92 -11.96 0.04
CA LYS A 60 14.94 -10.91 0.10
C LYS A 60 16.06 -11.29 1.10
N ILE A 61 15.72 -11.77 2.30
CA ILE A 61 16.68 -12.23 3.32
C ILE A 61 17.62 -13.28 2.73
N VAL A 62 17.05 -14.33 2.13
CA VAL A 62 17.82 -15.43 1.53
C VAL A 62 18.70 -14.94 0.38
N SER A 63 18.16 -14.09 -0.50
CA SER A 63 18.90 -13.52 -1.63
C SER A 63 20.08 -12.67 -1.17
N ARG A 64 19.85 -11.74 -0.23
CA ARG A 64 20.90 -10.85 0.30
C ARG A 64 22.01 -11.62 1.00
N ALA A 65 21.66 -12.64 1.81
CA ALA A 65 22.63 -13.51 2.46
C ALA A 65 23.47 -14.30 1.45
N ARG A 66 22.85 -14.86 0.40
CA ARG A 66 23.57 -15.58 -0.68
C ARG A 66 24.51 -14.67 -1.46
N ASN A 67 24.10 -13.45 -1.73
CA ASN A 67 24.89 -12.44 -2.43
C ASN A 67 25.96 -11.79 -1.55
N ARG A 68 26.07 -12.18 -0.27
CA ARG A 68 27.00 -11.61 0.71
C ARG A 68 26.87 -10.09 0.83
N GLU A 69 25.64 -9.58 0.76
CA GLU A 69 25.36 -8.18 1.01
C GLU A 69 25.75 -7.79 2.46
N PRO A 70 25.91 -6.48 2.75
CA PRO A 70 26.20 -6.01 4.10
C PRO A 70 25.22 -6.58 5.12
N ILE A 71 25.69 -6.96 6.30
CA ILE A 71 24.86 -7.58 7.34
C ILE A 71 23.65 -6.70 7.73
N GLU A 72 23.80 -5.38 7.65
CA GLU A 72 22.72 -4.44 7.94
C GLU A 72 21.59 -4.53 6.91
N SER A 73 21.91 -4.80 5.64
CA SER A 73 20.92 -5.03 4.59
C SER A 73 20.09 -6.31 4.88
N VAL A 74 20.74 -7.36 5.39
CA VAL A 74 20.07 -8.60 5.80
C VAL A 74 19.21 -8.38 7.06
N ARG A 75 19.75 -7.64 8.05
CA ARG A 75 18.99 -7.29 9.28
C ARG A 75 17.73 -6.49 8.97
N LYS A 76 17.85 -5.46 8.12
CA LYS A 76 16.69 -4.66 7.71
C LYS A 76 15.61 -5.53 7.06
N ALA A 77 15.98 -6.40 6.10
CA ALA A 77 15.00 -7.31 5.49
C ALA A 77 14.38 -8.30 6.49
N SER A 78 15.12 -8.69 7.54
CA SER A 78 14.57 -9.55 8.60
C SER A 78 13.60 -8.80 9.51
N GLN A 79 13.88 -7.53 9.80
CA GLN A 79 12.97 -6.66 10.53
C GLN A 79 11.67 -6.43 9.75
N ASP A 80 11.78 -6.06 8.47
CA ASP A 80 10.62 -5.87 7.59
C ASP A 80 9.76 -7.15 7.52
N CYS A 81 10.41 -8.33 7.41
CA CYS A 81 9.72 -9.62 7.40
C CYS A 81 8.96 -9.91 8.71
N TYR A 82 9.53 -9.52 9.85
CA TYR A 82 8.89 -9.68 11.15
C TYR A 82 7.67 -8.75 11.27
N GLU A 83 7.78 -7.49 10.87
CA GLU A 83 6.69 -6.51 10.89
C GLU A 83 5.51 -6.99 10.04
N GLU A 84 5.76 -7.47 8.80
CA GLU A 84 4.72 -8.03 7.94
C GLU A 84 4.07 -9.30 8.53
N ALA A 85 4.82 -10.10 9.28
CA ALA A 85 4.26 -11.25 9.99
C ALA A 85 3.31 -10.82 11.12
N GLU A 86 3.66 -9.79 11.89
CA GLU A 86 2.79 -9.22 12.93
C GLU A 86 1.52 -8.61 12.31
N HIS A 87 1.63 -7.88 11.19
CA HIS A 87 0.48 -7.36 10.44
C HIS A 87 -0.45 -8.51 10.00
N TYR A 88 0.11 -9.56 9.40
CA TYR A 88 -0.66 -10.76 9.02
C TYR A 88 -1.41 -11.37 10.22
N VAL A 89 -0.72 -11.55 11.35
CA VAL A 89 -1.32 -12.12 12.58
C VAL A 89 -2.43 -11.21 13.10
N GLY A 90 -2.23 -9.89 13.08
CA GLY A 90 -3.22 -8.90 13.47
C GLY A 90 -4.51 -8.98 12.64
N TYR A 91 -4.39 -8.95 11.30
CA TYR A 91 -5.54 -9.09 10.39
C TYR A 91 -6.22 -10.45 10.55
N ARG A 92 -5.45 -11.52 10.72
CA ARG A 92 -5.96 -12.86 10.97
C ARG A 92 -6.80 -12.91 12.25
N ALA A 93 -6.33 -12.30 13.33
CA ALA A 93 -7.04 -12.31 14.61
C ALA A 93 -8.39 -11.57 14.52
N VAL A 94 -8.45 -10.43 13.80
CA VAL A 94 -9.71 -9.70 13.58
C VAL A 94 -10.66 -10.53 12.71
N LEU A 95 -10.15 -11.16 11.66
CA LEU A 95 -10.95 -12.01 10.77
C LEU A 95 -11.51 -13.23 11.49
N ASP A 96 -10.70 -13.94 12.26
CA ASP A 96 -11.13 -15.11 13.05
C ASP A 96 -12.20 -14.71 14.08
N TRP A 97 -12.08 -13.52 14.66
CA TRP A 97 -13.12 -12.96 15.52
C TRP A 97 -14.44 -12.71 14.76
N CYS A 98 -14.38 -12.14 13.54
CA CYS A 98 -15.56 -11.94 12.69
C CYS A 98 -16.26 -13.26 12.34
N LEU A 99 -15.47 -14.28 12.06
CA LEU A 99 -15.98 -15.59 11.67
C LEU A 99 -16.54 -16.38 12.85
N ASN A 100 -16.13 -16.08 14.08
CA ASN A 100 -16.55 -16.75 15.31
C ASN A 100 -16.51 -18.29 15.19
N GLY A 101 -15.40 -18.81 14.68
CA GLY A 101 -15.18 -20.24 14.45
C GLY A 101 -15.91 -20.85 13.25
N LYS A 102 -16.65 -20.06 12.46
CA LYS A 102 -17.22 -20.52 11.20
C LYS A 102 -16.15 -20.53 10.11
N PRO A 103 -16.18 -21.47 9.15
CA PRO A 103 -15.32 -21.39 7.99
C PRO A 103 -15.65 -20.12 7.20
N CYS A 104 -14.65 -19.48 6.64
CA CYS A 104 -14.88 -18.36 5.73
C CYS A 104 -15.55 -18.89 4.46
N GLU A 105 -16.76 -18.41 4.18
CA GLU A 105 -17.52 -18.81 3.00
C GLU A 105 -17.07 -18.10 1.71
N VAL A 106 -15.97 -17.38 1.74
CA VAL A 106 -15.34 -16.79 0.54
C VAL A 106 -14.17 -17.69 0.11
N PRO A 107 -14.44 -18.95 -0.36
CA PRO A 107 -13.40 -19.97 -0.61
C PRO A 107 -12.37 -19.52 -1.64
N GLU A 108 -12.77 -18.63 -2.50
CA GLU A 108 -11.96 -18.14 -3.62
C GLU A 108 -10.94 -17.06 -3.21
N MET A 109 -11.14 -16.45 -2.03
CA MET A 109 -10.15 -15.55 -1.41
C MET A 109 -9.06 -16.33 -0.68
N TRP A 110 -9.36 -17.55 -0.31
CA TRP A 110 -8.48 -18.44 0.41
C TRP A 110 -7.74 -19.36 -0.57
N GLY A 111 -6.84 -18.86 -1.34
CA GLY A 111 -5.80 -19.67 -1.97
C GLY A 111 -4.90 -20.39 -0.93
N TYR A 112 -5.46 -20.73 0.24
CA TYR A 112 -4.75 -21.36 1.35
C TYR A 112 -4.25 -22.77 1.05
N GLY A 113 -4.76 -23.42 0.01
CA GLY A 113 -4.20 -24.70 -0.44
C GLY A 113 -2.75 -24.61 -0.88
N ASP A 114 -2.33 -23.46 -1.36
CA ASP A 114 -0.99 -23.24 -1.93
C ASP A 114 0.01 -22.61 -0.95
N PHE A 115 -0.41 -22.26 0.27
CA PHE A 115 0.47 -21.76 1.33
C PHE A 115 1.42 -22.83 1.92
N ALA A 116 1.21 -24.10 1.58
CA ALA A 116 1.92 -25.22 2.20
C ALA A 116 3.40 -25.30 1.80
N GLU A 117 3.85 -24.62 0.75
CA GLU A 117 5.24 -24.63 0.33
C GLU A 117 5.92 -23.29 0.66
N VAL A 118 6.77 -23.32 1.68
CA VAL A 118 7.70 -22.21 1.96
C VAL A 118 8.55 -21.95 0.71
N GLY A 119 8.28 -20.86 0.03
CA GLY A 119 8.99 -20.49 -1.22
C GLY A 119 8.20 -20.73 -2.51
N GLY A 120 6.98 -21.26 -2.44
CA GLY A 120 6.04 -21.31 -3.56
C GLY A 120 5.66 -19.89 -4.06
N PRO A 121 4.97 -19.76 -5.20
CA PRO A 121 4.33 -18.52 -5.59
C PRO A 121 3.40 -18.11 -4.44
N GLY A 122 3.38 -16.82 -4.10
CA GLY A 122 2.40 -16.31 -3.14
C GLY A 122 0.98 -16.66 -3.57
N PRO A 123 -0.04 -16.41 -2.72
CA PRO A 123 -1.41 -16.72 -3.07
C PRO A 123 -1.73 -16.14 -4.44
N ASP A 124 -2.13 -17.02 -5.36
CA ASP A 124 -2.57 -16.59 -6.69
C ASP A 124 -3.95 -15.95 -6.52
N MET A 125 -3.93 -14.63 -6.27
CA MET A 125 -5.14 -13.85 -6.23
C MET A 125 -5.77 -13.90 -7.62
N LYS A 126 -6.84 -14.68 -7.76
CA LYS A 126 -7.50 -14.89 -9.05
C LYS A 126 -7.85 -13.54 -9.69
N ARG A 127 -7.33 -13.30 -10.88
CA ARG A 127 -7.59 -12.07 -11.64
C ARG A 127 -9.08 -11.79 -11.84
N SER A 128 -9.90 -12.82 -11.95
CA SER A 128 -11.35 -12.68 -12.07
C SER A 128 -12.02 -12.04 -10.85
N LEU A 129 -11.41 -12.15 -9.66
CA LEU A 129 -11.94 -11.57 -8.42
C LEU A 129 -11.32 -10.21 -8.11
N TRP A 130 -10.07 -9.99 -8.56
CA TRP A 130 -9.28 -8.82 -8.22
C TRP A 130 -8.66 -8.17 -9.46
N PRO A 131 -9.45 -7.79 -10.48
CA PRO A 131 -8.92 -7.23 -11.71
C PRO A 131 -8.12 -5.95 -11.48
N GLU A 132 -8.58 -5.04 -10.63
CA GLU A 132 -7.91 -3.76 -10.36
C GLU A 132 -6.60 -3.95 -9.60
N HIS A 133 -6.53 -4.95 -8.70
CA HIS A 133 -5.29 -5.31 -8.03
C HIS A 133 -4.24 -5.82 -9.03
N HIS A 134 -4.63 -6.71 -9.92
CA HIS A 134 -3.73 -7.21 -10.97
C HIS A 134 -3.28 -6.11 -11.92
N ASP A 135 -4.19 -5.20 -12.28
CA ASP A 135 -3.86 -4.07 -13.15
C ASP A 135 -2.92 -3.08 -12.44
N TYR A 136 -3.08 -2.87 -11.12
CA TYR A 136 -2.13 -2.10 -10.31
C TYR A 136 -0.73 -2.71 -10.32
N VAL A 137 -0.60 -4.01 -10.06
CA VAL A 137 0.70 -4.70 -10.06
C VAL A 137 1.33 -4.67 -11.45
N ALA A 138 0.55 -4.94 -12.49
CA ALA A 138 1.02 -4.89 -13.88
C ALA A 138 1.43 -3.47 -14.29
N MET A 139 0.69 -2.45 -13.86
CA MET A 139 1.01 -1.06 -14.13
C MET A 139 2.31 -0.63 -13.46
N ALA A 140 2.50 -0.95 -12.17
CA ALA A 140 3.73 -0.62 -11.46
C ALA A 140 4.96 -1.22 -12.17
N LYS A 141 4.89 -2.50 -12.55
CA LYS A 141 5.95 -3.14 -13.33
C LYS A 141 6.17 -2.46 -14.67
N ARG A 142 5.11 -2.22 -15.44
CA ARG A 142 5.20 -1.55 -16.75
C ARG A 142 5.82 -0.17 -16.65
N LEU A 143 5.42 0.65 -15.68
CA LEU A 143 5.96 1.99 -15.49
C LEU A 143 7.45 1.96 -15.12
N ALA A 144 7.85 1.01 -14.28
CA ALA A 144 9.25 0.80 -13.93
C ALA A 144 10.09 0.31 -15.13
N ASP A 145 9.55 -0.59 -15.97
CA ASP A 145 10.24 -1.14 -17.13
C ASP A 145 10.35 -0.11 -18.29
N GLN A 146 9.41 0.85 -18.38
CA GLN A 146 9.38 1.86 -19.43
C GLN A 146 10.29 3.07 -19.20
N THR A 147 10.81 3.25 -17.99
CA THR A 147 11.76 4.33 -17.73
C THR A 147 13.19 3.91 -18.05
N LYS A 148 13.97 4.86 -18.54
CA LYS A 148 15.43 4.70 -18.74
C LYS A 148 16.23 5.10 -17.50
N SER A 149 15.63 5.91 -16.62
CA SER A 149 16.25 6.39 -15.40
C SER A 149 16.11 5.36 -14.29
N GLU A 150 17.22 4.88 -13.76
CA GLU A 150 17.23 3.98 -12.60
C GLU A 150 16.64 4.68 -11.36
N TRP A 151 16.90 5.97 -11.21
CA TRP A 151 16.32 6.77 -10.13
C TRP A 151 14.78 6.80 -10.21
N VAL A 152 14.22 7.09 -11.39
CA VAL A 152 12.75 7.06 -11.60
C VAL A 152 12.18 5.67 -11.28
N ARG A 153 12.87 4.61 -11.69
CA ARG A 153 12.47 3.22 -11.35
C ARG A 153 12.42 3.00 -9.85
N GLN A 154 13.44 3.41 -9.13
CA GLN A 154 13.49 3.29 -7.67
C GLN A 154 12.38 4.09 -7.00
N VAL A 155 12.10 5.32 -7.47
CA VAL A 155 10.99 6.14 -6.95
C VAL A 155 9.64 5.45 -7.15
N ILE A 156 9.38 4.84 -8.32
CA ILE A 156 8.13 4.09 -8.58
C ILE A 156 8.01 2.91 -7.61
N LEU A 157 9.09 2.14 -7.41
CA LEU A 157 9.08 0.98 -6.52
C LEU A 157 8.91 1.37 -5.05
N ALA A 158 9.62 2.42 -4.59
CA ALA A 158 9.48 2.97 -3.24
C ALA A 158 8.05 3.44 -2.94
N ASN A 159 7.40 4.06 -3.94
CA ASN A 159 6.03 4.54 -3.79
C ASN A 159 4.99 3.41 -3.69
N ARG A 160 5.30 2.17 -4.01
CA ARG A 160 4.39 1.06 -3.75
C ARG A 160 4.20 0.82 -2.25
N GLU A 161 5.27 0.89 -1.49
CA GLU A 161 5.25 0.79 -0.02
C GLU A 161 4.70 2.07 0.61
N GLY A 162 5.11 3.24 0.13
CA GLY A 162 4.60 4.52 0.60
C GLY A 162 3.08 4.71 0.49
N ALA A 163 2.42 4.02 -0.42
CA ALA A 163 0.96 4.07 -0.53
C ALA A 163 0.23 3.28 0.55
N ALA A 164 0.84 2.27 1.13
CA ALA A 164 0.30 1.55 2.28
C ALA A 164 0.08 2.51 3.45
N VAL A 165 1.01 3.43 3.71
CA VAL A 165 0.88 4.47 4.73
C VAL A 165 -0.43 5.25 4.61
N ALA A 166 -0.79 5.70 3.40
CA ALA A 166 -2.01 6.46 3.18
C ALA A 166 -3.27 5.63 3.46
N PHE A 167 -3.25 4.35 3.09
CA PHE A 167 -4.35 3.42 3.37
C PHE A 167 -4.51 3.18 4.87
N HIS A 168 -3.46 2.77 5.57
CA HIS A 168 -3.51 2.47 7.00
C HIS A 168 -3.83 3.71 7.83
N HIS A 169 -3.30 4.87 7.45
CA HIS A 169 -3.68 6.14 8.07
C HIS A 169 -5.18 6.43 7.88
N ALA A 170 -5.72 6.28 6.68
CA ALA A 170 -7.15 6.51 6.43
C ALA A 170 -8.02 5.58 7.28
N MET A 171 -7.67 4.29 7.36
CA MET A 171 -8.41 3.30 8.16
C MET A 171 -8.29 3.54 9.66
N SER A 172 -7.12 3.94 10.14
CA SER A 172 -6.85 4.22 11.56
C SER A 172 -7.63 5.43 12.10
N ASN A 173 -8.06 6.33 11.22
CA ASN A 173 -8.83 7.53 11.56
C ASN A 173 -10.35 7.37 11.39
N LEU A 174 -10.82 6.20 10.98
CA LEU A 174 -12.26 5.95 10.89
C LEU A 174 -12.92 5.93 12.28
N PRO A 175 -14.20 6.33 12.38
CA PRO A 175 -14.95 6.24 13.64
C PRO A 175 -15.06 4.79 14.13
N ALA A 176 -14.66 4.53 15.37
CA ALA A 176 -14.77 3.24 16.03
C ALA A 176 -16.21 3.02 16.57
N THR A 177 -17.17 2.90 15.67
CA THR A 177 -18.63 2.93 15.97
C THR A 177 -19.15 1.65 16.63
N ASP A 178 -18.47 0.54 16.44
CA ASP A 178 -18.83 -0.77 17.00
C ASP A 178 -17.57 -1.59 17.33
N GLU A 179 -17.75 -2.80 17.84
CA GLU A 179 -16.65 -3.63 18.29
C GLU A 179 -15.71 -4.05 17.14
N PHE A 180 -16.24 -4.28 15.94
CA PHE A 180 -15.44 -4.56 14.76
C PHE A 180 -14.54 -3.36 14.44
N MET A 181 -15.11 -2.16 14.29
CA MET A 181 -14.34 -0.96 13.97
C MET A 181 -13.35 -0.59 15.05
N LYS A 182 -13.64 -0.87 16.35
CA LYS A 182 -12.64 -0.69 17.42
C LYS A 182 -11.39 -1.55 17.20
N ARG A 183 -11.60 -2.82 16.82
CA ARG A 183 -10.49 -3.76 16.55
C ARG A 183 -9.72 -3.36 15.31
N VAL A 184 -10.43 -3.03 14.23
CA VAL A 184 -9.81 -2.56 12.99
C VAL A 184 -8.99 -1.30 13.23
N VAL A 185 -9.58 -0.26 13.82
CA VAL A 185 -8.88 1.02 14.06
C VAL A 185 -7.68 0.84 14.99
N ALA A 186 -7.75 -0.06 15.99
CA ALA A 186 -6.61 -0.35 16.85
C ALA A 186 -5.47 -1.00 16.06
N LEU A 187 -5.77 -2.04 15.28
CA LEU A 187 -4.80 -2.71 14.41
C LEU A 187 -4.18 -1.73 13.39
N GLU A 188 -5.02 -0.97 12.70
CA GLU A 188 -4.57 -0.03 11.66
C GLU A 188 -3.66 1.08 12.21
N LYS A 189 -3.81 1.47 13.48
CA LYS A 189 -2.89 2.40 14.16
C LYS A 189 -1.51 1.79 14.38
N GLU A 190 -1.45 0.51 14.69
CA GLU A 190 -0.18 -0.20 14.86
C GLU A 190 0.52 -0.35 13.51
N VAL A 191 -0.19 -0.85 12.50
CA VAL A 191 0.34 -0.99 11.14
C VAL A 191 0.78 0.37 10.56
N ALA A 192 -0.05 1.41 10.68
CA ALA A 192 0.29 2.75 10.20
C ALA A 192 1.58 3.29 10.82
N ARG A 193 1.83 3.02 12.10
CA ARG A 193 3.06 3.45 12.77
C ARG A 193 4.30 2.79 12.18
N ASP A 194 4.22 1.49 11.89
CA ASP A 194 5.34 0.76 11.32
C ASP A 194 5.61 1.19 9.87
N GLU A 195 4.55 1.37 9.07
CA GLU A 195 4.62 1.81 7.67
C GLU A 195 5.15 3.25 7.49
N LEU A 196 5.00 4.14 8.47
CA LEU A 196 5.53 5.51 8.41
C LEU A 196 7.05 5.55 8.22
N TYR A 197 7.78 4.51 8.64
CA TYR A 197 9.22 4.44 8.49
C TYR A 197 9.66 3.86 7.13
N HIS A 198 8.82 3.10 6.44
CA HIS A 198 9.21 2.40 5.22
C HIS A 198 9.13 3.30 3.98
N GLY A 199 7.96 3.84 3.68
CA GLY A 199 7.76 4.60 2.45
C GLY A 199 8.33 6.02 2.47
N PRO A 200 7.97 6.87 3.46
CA PRO A 200 8.39 8.27 3.49
C PRO A 200 9.90 8.46 3.62
N GLU A 201 10.59 7.63 4.42
CA GLU A 201 12.05 7.70 4.55
C GLU A 201 12.76 7.36 3.23
N LEU A 202 12.32 6.32 2.54
CA LEU A 202 12.90 5.95 1.26
C LEU A 202 12.73 7.04 0.20
N ILE A 203 11.57 7.71 0.17
CA ILE A 203 11.34 8.86 -0.71
C ILE A 203 12.30 10.00 -0.38
N ARG A 204 12.54 10.28 0.90
CA ARG A 204 13.47 11.30 1.35
C ARG A 204 14.90 11.00 0.92
N GLU A 205 15.34 9.76 1.07
CA GLU A 205 16.67 9.33 0.62
C GLU A 205 16.83 9.46 -0.90
N LEU A 206 15.82 9.04 -1.66
CA LEU A 206 15.83 9.17 -3.12
C LEU A 206 15.83 10.64 -3.56
N ALA A 207 15.15 11.55 -2.87
CA ALA A 207 15.15 12.97 -3.19
C ALA A 207 16.54 13.60 -3.11
N LYS A 208 17.45 13.09 -2.26
CA LYS A 208 18.83 13.58 -2.14
C LYS A 208 19.67 13.35 -3.40
N THR A 209 19.27 12.43 -4.26
CA THR A 209 20.05 11.98 -5.42
C THR A 209 19.34 12.19 -6.75
N VAL A 210 18.34 13.08 -6.80
CA VAL A 210 17.60 13.38 -8.04
C VAL A 210 18.53 13.81 -9.17
N PRO A 211 18.52 13.11 -10.34
CA PRO A 211 19.52 13.39 -11.38
C PRO A 211 19.21 14.63 -12.19
N SER A 212 17.92 14.87 -12.49
CA SER A 212 17.49 15.99 -13.33
C SER A 212 16.01 16.36 -13.08
N GLU A 213 15.63 17.56 -13.56
CA GLU A 213 14.24 18.01 -13.54
C GLU A 213 13.32 17.11 -14.39
N ALA A 214 13.82 16.66 -15.53
CA ALA A 214 13.09 15.74 -16.39
C ALA A 214 12.82 14.41 -15.69
N ASP A 215 13.79 13.87 -14.93
CA ASP A 215 13.58 12.64 -14.13
C ASP A 215 12.56 12.86 -13.03
N LEU A 216 12.60 14.02 -12.35
CA LEU A 216 11.62 14.34 -11.31
C LEU A 216 10.20 14.45 -11.87
N ASP A 217 10.03 15.17 -12.97
CA ASP A 217 8.74 15.34 -13.63
C ASP A 217 8.22 14.00 -14.18
N GLU A 218 9.08 13.15 -14.74
CA GLU A 218 8.73 11.77 -15.14
C GLU A 218 8.26 10.94 -13.92
N ALA A 219 9.00 11.00 -12.81
CA ALA A 219 8.64 10.27 -11.59
C ALA A 219 7.28 10.72 -11.05
N VAL A 220 7.06 12.02 -10.92
CA VAL A 220 5.80 12.62 -10.45
C VAL A 220 4.61 12.19 -11.33
N ALA A 221 4.78 12.23 -12.66
CA ALA A 221 3.73 11.80 -13.59
C ALA A 221 3.40 10.29 -13.40
N LYS A 222 4.43 9.45 -13.34
CA LYS A 222 4.26 7.99 -13.18
C LYS A 222 3.67 7.62 -11.82
N ILE A 223 4.08 8.29 -10.75
CA ILE A 223 3.47 8.10 -9.42
C ILE A 223 2.00 8.51 -9.47
N THR A 224 1.66 9.64 -10.08
CA THR A 224 0.28 10.09 -10.21
C THR A 224 -0.58 9.04 -10.90
N ASP A 225 -0.11 8.47 -12.01
CA ASP A 225 -0.83 7.40 -12.71
C ASP A 225 -0.99 6.15 -11.84
N LEU A 226 0.06 5.76 -11.14
CA LEU A 226 0.03 4.60 -10.25
C LEU A 226 -0.95 4.79 -9.09
N ARG A 227 -1.01 6.00 -8.51
CA ARG A 227 -1.97 6.32 -7.44
C ARG A 227 -3.41 6.29 -7.92
N VAL A 228 -3.69 6.75 -9.14
CA VAL A 228 -5.04 6.62 -9.73
C VAL A 228 -5.46 5.15 -9.84
N GLN A 229 -4.56 4.29 -10.32
CA GLN A 229 -4.86 2.85 -10.39
C GLN A 229 -5.04 2.24 -8.99
N GLU A 230 -4.31 2.71 -8.00
CA GLU A 230 -4.48 2.24 -6.63
C GLU A 230 -5.81 2.68 -6.02
N LEU A 231 -6.34 3.86 -6.31
CA LEU A 231 -7.70 4.24 -5.87
C LEU A 231 -8.74 3.23 -6.36
N LYS A 232 -8.62 2.75 -7.61
CA LYS A 232 -9.49 1.69 -8.15
C LYS A 232 -9.33 0.39 -7.37
N GLN A 233 -8.09 -0.02 -7.16
CA GLN A 233 -7.77 -1.23 -6.41
C GLN A 233 -8.29 -1.17 -4.97
N ARG A 234 -8.19 -0.02 -4.29
CA ARG A 234 -8.71 0.14 -2.93
C ARG A 234 -10.23 0.18 -2.91
N ASN A 235 -10.86 0.79 -3.91
CA ASN A 235 -12.31 0.73 -4.06
C ASN A 235 -12.82 -0.70 -4.31
N GLU A 236 -12.11 -1.47 -5.13
CA GLU A 236 -12.36 -2.91 -5.33
C GLU A 236 -12.17 -3.70 -4.02
N GLN A 237 -11.11 -3.44 -3.27
CA GLN A 237 -10.82 -4.08 -1.99
C GLN A 237 -11.98 -3.99 -1.01
N PHE A 238 -12.70 -2.88 -1.01
CA PHE A 238 -13.89 -2.64 -0.20
C PHE A 238 -15.21 -2.98 -0.91
N GLN A 239 -15.17 -3.79 -1.96
CA GLN A 239 -16.34 -4.12 -2.79
C GLN A 239 -17.09 -2.88 -3.29
N HIS A 240 -16.35 -1.95 -3.90
CA HIS A 240 -16.84 -0.76 -4.59
C HIS A 240 -17.78 0.13 -3.75
N PRO A 241 -17.32 0.68 -2.59
CA PRO A 241 -18.12 1.59 -1.80
C PRO A 241 -18.41 2.91 -2.51
N LEU A 242 -17.52 3.34 -3.40
CA LEU A 242 -17.79 4.39 -4.39
C LEU A 242 -18.33 3.75 -5.66
N ASP A 243 -19.44 4.24 -6.16
CA ASP A 243 -19.91 3.88 -7.49
C ASP A 243 -18.94 4.39 -8.59
N LYS A 244 -19.16 3.93 -9.82
CA LYS A 244 -18.31 4.28 -10.95
C LYS A 244 -18.17 5.79 -11.15
N THR A 245 -19.27 6.53 -11.04
CA THR A 245 -19.29 7.99 -11.27
C THR A 245 -18.50 8.74 -10.19
N ALA A 246 -18.69 8.34 -8.93
CA ALA A 246 -18.00 8.94 -7.78
C ALA A 246 -16.48 8.62 -7.83
N LEU A 247 -16.11 7.39 -8.20
CA LEU A 247 -14.70 7.00 -8.36
C LEU A 247 -14.03 7.77 -9.51
N GLU A 248 -14.66 7.84 -10.69
CA GLU A 248 -14.14 8.60 -11.83
C GLU A 248 -14.02 10.10 -11.50
N GLN A 249 -14.93 10.66 -10.70
CA GLN A 249 -14.81 12.03 -10.23
C GLN A 249 -13.62 12.20 -9.29
N LEU A 250 -13.42 11.28 -8.36
CA LEU A 250 -12.27 11.28 -7.45
C LEU A 250 -10.93 11.19 -8.24
N GLU A 251 -10.86 10.34 -9.25
CA GLU A 251 -9.70 10.23 -10.14
C GLU A 251 -9.40 11.56 -10.87
N ARG A 252 -10.45 12.21 -11.43
CA ARG A 252 -10.30 13.52 -12.08
C ARG A 252 -9.84 14.60 -11.11
N ASP A 253 -10.38 14.61 -9.89
CA ASP A 253 -10.02 15.57 -8.87
C ASP A 253 -8.57 15.38 -8.40
N PHE A 254 -8.15 14.13 -8.23
CA PHE A 254 -6.77 13.80 -7.88
C PHE A 254 -5.79 14.26 -8.98
N ARG A 255 -6.04 13.91 -10.25
CA ARG A 255 -5.20 14.32 -11.38
C ARG A 255 -5.15 15.84 -11.55
N ALA A 256 -6.22 16.54 -11.24
CA ALA A 256 -6.32 18.00 -11.33
C ALA A 256 -5.83 18.73 -10.06
N ASN A 257 -5.21 18.02 -9.12
CA ASN A 257 -4.74 18.55 -7.83
C ASN A 257 -5.86 19.22 -6.99
N ARG A 258 -7.09 18.71 -7.06
CA ARG A 258 -8.25 19.21 -6.32
C ARG A 258 -8.63 18.36 -5.11
N THR A 259 -7.94 17.25 -4.85
CA THR A 259 -8.13 16.50 -3.61
C THR A 259 -7.45 17.23 -2.46
N GLU A 260 -8.09 17.20 -1.30
CA GLU A 260 -7.48 17.71 -0.06
C GLU A 260 -6.18 16.95 0.22
N ALA A 261 -5.14 17.65 0.64
CA ALA A 261 -3.88 17.04 1.02
C ALA A 261 -3.91 16.71 2.52
N VAL A 262 -3.50 15.49 2.86
CA VAL A 262 -3.25 15.09 4.25
C VAL A 262 -1.74 14.99 4.42
N PRO A 263 -1.13 15.82 5.27
CA PRO A 263 0.33 16.00 5.31
C PRO A 263 1.02 14.83 6.05
N LEU A 264 1.01 13.65 5.43
CA LEU A 264 1.69 12.46 5.95
C LEU A 264 3.16 12.42 5.52
N PHE A 265 3.43 12.84 4.29
CA PHE A 265 4.76 12.77 3.71
C PHE A 265 5.51 14.10 3.83
N SER A 266 4.80 15.23 3.80
CA SER A 266 5.39 16.56 3.95
C SER A 266 5.63 16.94 5.42
N ALA A 267 4.85 16.43 6.37
CA ALA A 267 5.01 16.72 7.81
C ALA A 267 6.14 15.95 8.48
N MET A 268 6.74 14.96 7.82
CA MET A 268 7.90 14.24 8.34
C MET A 268 9.16 15.12 8.21
N GLU A 269 9.21 16.22 8.96
CA GLU A 269 10.45 16.95 9.20
C GLU A 269 11.44 16.08 9.97
N ALA A 270 12.72 16.32 9.68
CA ALA A 270 13.84 15.59 10.24
C ALA A 270 13.71 15.41 11.76
N ALA A 271 13.48 14.17 12.18
CA ALA A 271 13.72 13.75 13.56
C ALA A 271 15.21 13.43 13.75
#